data_221074cc48b6117e51f83091645f6881
#
_entry.id   221074cc48b6117e51f83091645f6881
#
_cell.length_a   1.000
_cell.length_b   1.000
_cell.length_c   1.000
_cell.angle_alpha   90.00
_cell.angle_beta   90.00
_cell.angle_gamma   90.00
#
_symmetry.space_group_name_H-M   'P 1'
#
loop_
_entity.id
_entity.type
_entity.pdbx_description
1 polymer ?
#
loop_
_entity_poly.entity_id
_entity_poly.type
_entity_poly.pdbx_seq_one_letter_code
_entity_poly.pdbx_strand_id
1 'polypeptide(L)'
;MEDVAMSDATAGVRGSETFDGGCDCRAVRYRLTATPLFVHCCHCRWCQRETGSAFALNAMIETERVQLLADEPERVPTPSNSGKGQQIARCPHCRIALWSHYSGAGDAISFVRVGTLDDPDRFPPDIHIFTASKQPWVLLPSGVPAMAEYYDREQHWPAASLARWRALRARH
;
A
#
# COMPACT_ATOMS: atom_id res chain seq x y z
N MET A 1 -6.33 -11.94 45.23
CA MET A 1 -5.09 -11.68 44.50
C MET A 1 -5.00 -12.74 43.40
N GLU A 2 -5.57 -12.42 42.23
CA GLU A 2 -5.53 -13.31 41.08
C GLU A 2 -4.52 -12.74 40.06
N ASP A 3 -3.48 -13.52 39.80
CA ASP A 3 -2.44 -13.21 38.81
C ASP A 3 -3.04 -13.24 37.40
N VAL A 4 -3.13 -12.07 36.78
CA VAL A 4 -3.45 -11.97 35.35
C VAL A 4 -2.17 -12.28 34.58
N ALA A 5 -2.07 -13.48 34.06
CA ALA A 5 -1.00 -13.89 33.15
C ALA A 5 -1.07 -13.06 31.86
N MET A 6 -0.07 -12.23 31.63
CA MET A 6 0.17 -11.57 30.36
C MET A 6 0.48 -12.64 29.31
N SER A 7 -0.41 -12.84 28.36
CA SER A 7 -0.17 -13.72 27.21
C SER A 7 0.87 -13.09 26.29
N ASP A 8 1.98 -13.76 26.17
CA ASP A 8 3.08 -13.50 25.26
C ASP A 8 2.55 -13.58 23.81
N ALA A 9 2.51 -12.43 23.12
CA ALA A 9 2.12 -12.38 21.72
C ALA A 9 3.27 -12.94 20.88
N THR A 10 3.25 -14.26 20.65
CA THR A 10 4.13 -14.94 19.71
C THR A 10 3.99 -14.29 18.33
N ALA A 11 5.06 -13.63 17.87
CA ALA A 11 5.26 -13.20 16.50
C ALA A 11 5.35 -14.44 15.59
N GLY A 12 4.18 -15.01 15.26
CA GLY A 12 4.05 -16.12 14.32
C GLY A 12 4.50 -15.67 12.94
N VAL A 13 5.42 -16.42 12.35
CA VAL A 13 5.78 -16.34 10.91
C VAL A 13 4.48 -16.40 10.11
N ARG A 14 4.07 -15.26 9.50
CA ARG A 14 2.89 -15.16 8.64
C ARG A 14 3.18 -15.87 7.33
N GLY A 15 3.01 -17.20 7.30
CA GLY A 15 3.14 -18.00 6.09
C GLY A 15 1.89 -17.90 5.22
N SER A 16 2.07 -17.83 3.91
CA SER A 16 1.11 -18.06 2.81
C SER A 16 -0.31 -17.46 2.92
N GLU A 17 -0.51 -16.39 3.68
CA GLU A 17 -1.80 -15.73 3.79
C GLU A 17 -2.10 -14.94 2.50
N THR A 18 -3.32 -15.08 1.96
CA THR A 18 -3.76 -14.39 0.76
C THR A 18 -4.87 -13.40 1.08
N PHE A 19 -4.98 -12.32 0.29
CA PHE A 19 -5.95 -11.25 0.52
C PHE A 19 -6.61 -10.86 -0.80
N ASP A 20 -7.92 -11.01 -0.87
CA ASP A 20 -8.69 -10.68 -2.06
C ASP A 20 -9.11 -9.22 -2.07
N GLY A 21 -9.32 -8.68 -3.27
CA GLY A 21 -9.77 -7.33 -3.47
C GLY A 21 -10.32 -7.11 -4.87
N GLY A 22 -10.77 -5.89 -5.17
CA GLY A 22 -11.28 -5.55 -6.48
C GLY A 22 -11.95 -4.19 -6.53
N CYS A 23 -12.56 -3.90 -7.66
CA CYS A 23 -13.36 -2.70 -7.86
C CYS A 23 -14.79 -2.87 -7.33
N ASP A 24 -15.51 -1.76 -7.17
CA ASP A 24 -16.88 -1.75 -6.66
C ASP A 24 -17.85 -2.56 -7.55
N CYS A 25 -17.75 -2.43 -8.89
CA CYS A 25 -18.59 -3.19 -9.81
C CYS A 25 -18.22 -4.67 -9.95
N ARG A 26 -17.15 -5.12 -9.28
CA ARG A 26 -16.63 -6.49 -9.25
C ARG A 26 -16.12 -7.06 -10.57
N ALA A 27 -16.07 -6.28 -11.65
CA ALA A 27 -15.50 -6.71 -12.93
C ALA A 27 -14.00 -7.03 -12.78
N VAL A 28 -13.24 -6.20 -12.09
CA VAL A 28 -11.83 -6.48 -11.79
C VAL A 28 -11.72 -7.05 -10.37
N ARG A 29 -11.15 -8.26 -10.28
CA ARG A 29 -10.86 -8.93 -9.01
C ARG A 29 -9.41 -9.36 -8.99
N TYR A 30 -8.77 -9.26 -7.84
CA TYR A 30 -7.37 -9.66 -7.67
C TYR A 30 -7.13 -10.30 -6.29
N ARG A 31 -6.02 -11.00 -6.19
CA ARG A 31 -5.51 -11.61 -4.95
C ARG A 31 -4.08 -11.19 -4.71
N LEU A 32 -3.80 -10.70 -3.52
CA LEU A 32 -2.43 -10.60 -3.00
C LEU A 32 -2.03 -11.98 -2.47
N THR A 33 -0.96 -12.54 -3.00
CA THR A 33 -0.48 -13.89 -2.62
C THR A 33 0.52 -13.87 -1.45
N ALA A 34 0.70 -12.72 -0.82
CA ALA A 34 1.49 -12.52 0.40
C ALA A 34 1.07 -11.25 1.11
N THR A 35 1.46 -11.11 2.38
CA THR A 35 1.39 -9.85 3.12
C THR A 35 2.19 -8.76 2.38
N PRO A 36 1.65 -7.53 2.24
CA PRO A 36 2.38 -6.40 1.69
C PRO A 36 3.73 -6.17 2.39
N LEU A 37 4.67 -5.58 1.66
CA LEU A 37 5.98 -5.20 2.19
C LEU A 37 5.85 -4.11 3.25
N PHE A 38 5.01 -3.10 2.98
CA PHE A 38 4.81 -1.95 3.85
C PHE A 38 3.60 -1.14 3.40
N VAL A 39 2.89 -0.50 4.35
CA VAL A 39 1.68 0.29 4.09
C VAL A 39 1.94 1.78 4.35
N HIS A 40 1.80 2.59 3.31
CA HIS A 40 1.95 4.05 3.37
C HIS A 40 0.62 4.76 3.46
N CYS A 41 0.48 5.70 4.40
CA CYS A 41 -0.53 6.74 4.37
C CYS A 41 0.10 8.03 3.82
N CYS A 42 -0.14 8.34 2.56
CA CYS A 42 0.47 9.47 1.85
C CYS A 42 -0.43 10.71 1.88
N HIS A 43 0.06 11.79 2.50
CA HIS A 43 -0.66 13.07 2.66
C HIS A 43 -0.28 14.14 1.62
N CYS A 44 0.47 13.80 0.56
CA CYS A 44 0.83 14.80 -0.44
C CYS A 44 -0.40 15.31 -1.19
N ARG A 45 -0.38 16.58 -1.63
CA ARG A 45 -1.52 17.22 -2.32
C ARG A 45 -1.93 16.52 -3.59
N TRP A 46 -1.00 15.83 -4.25
CA TRP A 46 -1.32 15.03 -5.42
C TRP A 46 -2.19 13.83 -5.06
N CYS A 47 -1.81 13.05 -4.05
CA CYS A 47 -2.61 11.92 -3.54
C CYS A 47 -3.99 12.35 -3.06
N GLN A 48 -4.08 13.50 -2.38
CA GLN A 48 -5.38 14.07 -1.97
C GLN A 48 -6.30 14.33 -3.17
N ARG A 49 -5.78 14.91 -4.28
CA ARG A 49 -6.56 15.16 -5.49
C ARG A 49 -6.94 13.86 -6.21
N GLU A 50 -6.01 12.92 -6.30
CA GLU A 50 -6.23 11.63 -6.97
C GLU A 50 -7.33 10.81 -6.29
N THR A 51 -7.37 10.83 -4.96
CA THR A 51 -8.33 10.03 -4.19
C THR A 51 -9.61 10.79 -3.84
N GLY A 52 -9.61 12.12 -3.94
CA GLY A 52 -10.70 12.95 -3.40
C GLY A 52 -10.82 12.89 -1.88
N SER A 53 -9.73 12.49 -1.17
CA SER A 53 -9.67 12.31 0.28
C SER A 53 -8.50 13.06 0.88
N ALA A 54 -8.35 13.04 2.20
CA ALA A 54 -7.23 13.66 2.92
C ALA A 54 -5.88 12.98 2.70
N PHE A 55 -5.87 11.73 2.22
CA PHE A 55 -4.68 10.91 1.98
C PHE A 55 -4.98 9.75 1.01
N ALA A 56 -3.91 9.08 0.57
CA ALA A 56 -4.00 7.78 -0.09
C ALA A 56 -3.36 6.71 0.81
N LEU A 57 -4.06 5.62 1.07
CA LEU A 57 -3.52 4.46 1.78
C LEU A 57 -3.10 3.39 0.77
N ASN A 58 -1.80 3.10 0.72
CA ASN A 58 -1.18 2.25 -0.28
C ASN A 58 -0.38 1.12 0.35
N ALA A 59 -0.73 -0.13 0.04
CA ALA A 59 0.03 -1.32 0.40
C ALA A 59 1.04 -1.63 -0.71
N MET A 60 2.33 -1.55 -0.40
CA MET A 60 3.40 -1.91 -1.33
C MET A 60 3.59 -3.42 -1.37
N ILE A 61 3.58 -3.99 -2.57
CA ILE A 61 3.81 -5.43 -2.77
C ILE A 61 4.52 -5.65 -4.10
N GLU A 62 5.27 -6.76 -4.23
CA GLU A 62 5.82 -7.18 -5.51
C GLU A 62 4.69 -7.43 -6.51
N THR A 63 4.80 -6.89 -7.73
CA THR A 63 3.75 -7.01 -8.75
C THR A 63 3.43 -8.46 -9.11
N GLU A 64 4.42 -9.34 -9.10
CA GLU A 64 4.25 -10.79 -9.31
C GLU A 64 3.34 -11.46 -8.26
N ARG A 65 3.09 -10.78 -7.14
CA ARG A 65 2.22 -11.23 -6.06
C ARG A 65 0.80 -10.65 -6.12
N VAL A 66 0.49 -9.88 -7.16
CA VAL A 66 -0.86 -9.42 -7.46
C VAL A 66 -1.42 -10.29 -8.58
N GLN A 67 -2.18 -11.30 -8.20
CA GLN A 67 -2.80 -12.24 -9.15
C GLN A 67 -4.18 -11.73 -9.56
N LEU A 68 -4.43 -11.58 -10.87
CA LEU A 68 -5.77 -11.31 -11.38
C LEU A 68 -6.65 -12.56 -11.26
N LEU A 69 -7.89 -12.35 -10.81
CA LEU A 69 -8.92 -13.39 -10.66
C LEU A 69 -10.08 -13.20 -11.64
N ALA A 70 -10.21 -12.02 -12.25
CA ALA A 70 -11.24 -11.65 -13.22
C ALA A 70 -10.66 -10.66 -14.24
N ASP A 71 -11.46 -9.72 -14.76
CA ASP A 71 -11.07 -8.81 -15.83
C ASP A 71 -9.77 -8.05 -15.56
N GLU A 72 -9.02 -7.76 -16.62
CA GLU A 72 -7.80 -6.98 -16.55
C GLU A 72 -8.11 -5.47 -16.39
N PRO A 73 -7.43 -4.75 -15.48
CA PRO A 73 -7.59 -3.31 -15.35
C PRO A 73 -6.87 -2.56 -16.49
N GLU A 74 -7.39 -1.42 -16.85
CA GLU A 74 -6.76 -0.47 -17.78
C GLU A 74 -5.60 0.24 -17.07
N ARG A 75 -4.40 0.28 -17.69
CA ARG A 75 -3.26 1.08 -17.23
C ARG A 75 -3.36 2.50 -17.79
N VAL A 76 -3.58 3.47 -16.90
CA VAL A 76 -3.75 4.88 -17.27
C VAL A 76 -2.49 5.66 -16.89
N PRO A 77 -1.73 6.20 -17.89
CA PRO A 77 -0.62 7.10 -17.61
C PRO A 77 -1.13 8.35 -16.87
N THR A 78 -0.51 8.65 -15.75
CA THR A 78 -0.99 9.70 -14.84
C THR A 78 0.21 10.46 -14.27
N PRO A 79 0.18 11.80 -14.14
CA PRO A 79 1.21 12.54 -13.43
C PRO A 79 1.40 12.04 -11.99
N SER A 80 2.53 12.38 -11.37
CA SER A 80 2.78 12.12 -9.95
C SER A 80 3.50 13.30 -9.31
N ASN A 81 3.49 13.35 -7.97
CA ASN A 81 4.15 14.42 -7.21
C ASN A 81 5.66 14.52 -7.49
N SER A 82 6.31 13.42 -7.85
CA SER A 82 7.73 13.40 -8.20
C SER A 82 8.05 13.98 -9.58
N GLY A 83 7.05 14.30 -10.39
CA GLY A 83 7.21 14.73 -11.80
C GLY A 83 7.56 13.59 -12.77
N LYS A 84 7.86 12.38 -12.27
CA LYS A 84 8.27 11.23 -13.11
C LYS A 84 7.07 10.44 -13.68
N GLY A 85 5.85 10.74 -13.22
CA GLY A 85 4.65 10.03 -13.61
C GLY A 85 4.47 8.69 -12.88
N GLN A 86 3.32 8.08 -13.16
CA GLN A 86 2.93 6.75 -12.70
C GLN A 86 1.95 6.12 -13.68
N GLN A 87 1.78 4.81 -13.61
CA GLN A 87 0.70 4.08 -14.28
C GLN A 87 -0.31 3.65 -13.22
N ILE A 88 -1.57 4.10 -13.36
CA ILE A 88 -2.63 3.68 -12.45
C ILE A 88 -3.47 2.61 -13.11
N ALA A 89 -3.55 1.45 -12.50
CA ALA A 89 -4.46 0.37 -12.88
C ALA A 89 -5.87 0.73 -12.41
N ARG A 90 -6.80 0.93 -13.34
CA ARG A 90 -8.19 1.29 -13.08
C ARG A 90 -9.14 0.26 -13.67
N CYS A 91 -10.25 0.02 -12.99
CA CYS A 91 -11.33 -0.75 -13.61
C CYS A 91 -11.83 -0.04 -14.87
N PRO A 92 -11.94 -0.73 -16.03
CA PRO A 92 -12.43 -0.11 -17.27
C PRO A 92 -13.89 0.34 -17.18
N HIS A 93 -14.69 -0.25 -16.27
CA HIS A 93 -16.12 0.02 -16.12
C HIS A 93 -16.40 1.11 -15.08
N CYS A 94 -16.07 0.88 -13.79
CA CYS A 94 -16.38 1.83 -12.72
C CYS A 94 -15.26 2.84 -12.43
N ARG A 95 -14.11 2.75 -13.13
CA ARG A 95 -12.96 3.67 -13.06
C ARG A 95 -12.25 3.72 -11.68
N ILE A 96 -12.61 2.85 -10.75
CA ILE A 96 -11.92 2.75 -9.45
C ILE A 96 -10.43 2.42 -9.68
N ALA A 97 -9.56 3.19 -9.02
CA ALA A 97 -8.12 2.96 -9.01
C ALA A 97 -7.79 1.80 -8.05
N LEU A 98 -7.11 0.78 -8.54
CA LEU A 98 -6.79 -0.43 -7.80
C LEU A 98 -5.36 -0.42 -7.27
N TRP A 99 -4.40 -0.11 -8.14
CA TRP A 99 -2.99 0.06 -7.75
C TRP A 99 -2.26 1.01 -8.71
N SER A 100 -1.09 1.44 -8.29
CA SER A 100 -0.21 2.29 -9.10
C SER A 100 1.18 1.66 -9.24
N HIS A 101 1.82 1.91 -10.39
CA HIS A 101 3.25 1.70 -10.59
C HIS A 101 3.91 3.07 -10.76
N TYR A 102 4.81 3.42 -9.86
CA TYR A 102 5.56 4.69 -9.94
C TYR A 102 6.84 4.50 -10.73
N SER A 103 7.14 5.41 -11.65
CA SER A 103 8.33 5.32 -12.52
C SER A 103 9.66 5.16 -11.75
N GLY A 104 9.74 5.63 -10.51
CA GLY A 104 10.92 5.46 -9.64
C GLY A 104 11.09 4.05 -9.05
N ALA A 105 10.02 3.25 -8.97
CA ALA A 105 10.04 1.87 -8.48
C ALA A 105 9.94 0.85 -9.63
N GLY A 106 9.59 1.32 -10.83
CA GLY A 106 9.34 0.48 -12.00
C GLY A 106 8.08 -0.38 -11.86
N ASP A 107 7.89 -1.29 -12.80
CA ASP A 107 6.73 -2.21 -12.81
C ASP A 107 6.88 -3.38 -11.81
N ALA A 108 8.01 -3.48 -11.14
CA ALA A 108 8.26 -4.57 -10.18
C ALA A 108 7.46 -4.45 -8.87
N ILE A 109 6.99 -3.25 -8.54
CA ILE A 109 6.22 -2.95 -7.31
C ILE A 109 4.86 -2.36 -7.66
N SER A 110 3.82 -2.95 -7.09
CA SER A 110 2.46 -2.42 -7.09
C SER A 110 2.17 -1.71 -5.76
N PHE A 111 1.60 -0.51 -5.85
CA PHE A 111 1.08 0.26 -4.71
C PHE A 111 -0.44 0.08 -4.68
N VAL A 112 -0.89 -0.99 -4.04
CA VAL A 112 -2.31 -1.38 -4.00
C VAL A 112 -3.08 -0.44 -3.09
N ARG A 113 -4.23 0.08 -3.56
CA ARG A 113 -5.14 0.90 -2.75
C ARG A 113 -5.78 0.02 -1.69
N VAL A 114 -5.45 0.24 -0.42
CA VAL A 114 -5.95 -0.59 0.68
C VAL A 114 -7.47 -0.65 0.72
N GLY A 115 -8.15 0.48 0.46
CA GLY A 115 -9.61 0.53 0.41
C GLY A 115 -10.27 -0.32 -0.70
N THR A 116 -9.49 -0.95 -1.58
CA THR A 116 -9.99 -1.89 -2.60
C THR A 116 -9.82 -3.37 -2.21
N LEU A 117 -9.23 -3.65 -1.04
CA LEU A 117 -9.21 -4.98 -0.45
C LEU A 117 -10.58 -5.29 0.17
N ASP A 118 -10.97 -6.56 0.20
CA ASP A 118 -12.24 -7.01 0.79
C ASP A 118 -12.24 -6.84 2.32
N ASP A 119 -11.07 -6.92 2.94
CA ASP A 119 -10.86 -6.67 4.37
C ASP A 119 -9.73 -5.63 4.55
N PRO A 120 -10.02 -4.33 4.35
CA PRO A 120 -9.03 -3.27 4.42
C PRO A 120 -8.52 -3.00 5.84
N ASP A 121 -9.27 -3.37 6.87
CA ASP A 121 -8.94 -3.11 8.28
C ASP A 121 -7.70 -3.88 8.73
N ARG A 122 -7.32 -4.92 8.01
CA ARG A 122 -6.09 -5.69 8.25
C ARG A 122 -4.80 -4.94 7.90
N PHE A 123 -4.90 -3.82 7.21
CA PHE A 123 -3.75 -3.07 6.69
C PHE A 123 -3.75 -1.61 7.15
N PRO A 124 -3.65 -1.36 8.47
CA PRO A 124 -3.43 -0.01 8.96
C PRO A 124 -2.09 0.54 8.44
N PRO A 125 -1.90 1.87 8.41
CA PRO A 125 -0.64 2.44 7.96
C PRO A 125 0.53 2.06 8.88
N ASP A 126 1.62 1.60 8.29
CA ASP A 126 2.90 1.43 8.98
C ASP A 126 3.62 2.80 9.14
N ILE A 127 3.34 3.76 8.26
CA ILE A 127 3.95 5.09 8.26
C ILE A 127 3.05 6.12 7.58
N HIS A 128 3.04 7.35 8.12
CA HIS A 128 2.51 8.54 7.46
C HIS A 128 3.64 9.29 6.75
N ILE A 129 3.47 9.61 5.46
CA ILE A 129 4.46 10.34 4.65
C ILE A 129 3.87 11.62 4.07
N PHE A 130 4.75 12.60 3.76
CA PHE A 130 4.40 13.92 3.27
C PHE A 130 3.42 14.66 4.19
N THR A 131 3.63 14.53 5.51
CA THR A 131 2.77 15.15 6.52
C THR A 131 2.91 16.68 6.55
N ALA A 132 3.95 17.26 5.96
CA ALA A 132 4.09 18.70 5.75
C ALA A 132 2.91 19.30 4.97
N SER A 133 2.27 18.50 4.10
CA SER A 133 1.08 18.91 3.33
C SER A 133 -0.22 18.26 3.81
N LYS A 134 -0.21 17.63 4.98
CA LYS A 134 -1.38 17.06 5.63
C LYS A 134 -2.48 18.11 5.84
N GLN A 135 -3.74 17.73 5.70
CA GLN A 135 -4.85 18.61 6.07
C GLN A 135 -4.87 18.84 7.59
N PRO A 136 -5.10 20.07 8.08
CA PRO A 136 -4.95 20.41 9.50
C PRO A 136 -5.82 19.58 10.45
N TRP A 137 -7.02 19.22 10.03
CA TRP A 137 -7.98 18.46 10.83
C TRP A 137 -7.63 16.97 10.97
N VAL A 138 -6.72 16.42 10.14
CA VAL A 138 -6.32 15.02 10.23
C VAL A 138 -5.42 14.84 11.44
N LEU A 139 -5.87 14.07 12.41
CA LEU A 139 -5.08 13.67 13.56
C LEU A 139 -4.28 12.43 13.20
N LEU A 140 -2.99 12.41 13.50
CA LEU A 140 -2.13 11.26 13.31
C LEU A 140 -2.12 10.42 14.59
N PRO A 141 -2.27 9.09 14.50
CA PRO A 141 -2.22 8.23 15.69
C PRO A 141 -0.82 8.28 16.32
N SER A 142 -0.78 8.34 17.66
CA SER A 142 0.47 8.18 18.42
C SER A 142 1.01 6.77 18.22
N GLY A 143 2.31 6.65 17.99
CA GLY A 143 2.96 5.34 17.80
C GLY A 143 3.12 4.89 16.35
N VAL A 144 2.51 5.58 15.38
CA VAL A 144 2.81 5.37 13.95
C VAL A 144 3.79 6.46 13.49
N PRO A 145 4.94 6.11 12.90
CA PRO A 145 5.90 7.09 12.39
C PRO A 145 5.27 8.07 11.41
N ALA A 146 5.63 9.36 11.52
CA ALA A 146 5.10 10.43 10.67
C ALA A 146 6.24 11.30 10.15
N MET A 147 6.43 11.30 8.83
CA MET A 147 7.52 11.99 8.14
C MET A 147 6.98 13.20 7.38
N ALA A 148 7.67 14.36 7.54
CA ALA A 148 7.32 15.58 6.82
C ALA A 148 7.35 15.37 5.30
N GLU A 149 8.32 14.61 4.81
CA GLU A 149 8.53 14.23 3.42
C GLU A 149 8.55 12.69 3.28
N TYR A 150 9.46 12.16 2.46
CA TYR A 150 9.69 10.72 2.34
C TYR A 150 10.70 10.25 3.42
N TYR A 151 10.99 8.97 3.50
CA TYR A 151 11.80 8.37 4.56
C TYR A 151 12.82 7.37 4.02
N ASP A 152 13.80 7.00 4.85
CA ASP A 152 14.72 5.90 4.57
C ASP A 152 14.08 4.56 5.02
N ARG A 153 13.89 3.65 4.05
CA ARG A 153 13.25 2.36 4.32
C ARG A 153 14.05 1.47 5.26
N GLU A 154 15.39 1.55 5.23
CA GLU A 154 16.25 0.74 6.10
C GLU A 154 16.01 1.02 7.59
N GLN A 155 15.47 2.21 7.92
CA GLN A 155 15.17 2.61 9.28
C GLN A 155 13.76 2.21 9.75
N HIS A 156 12.85 1.90 8.82
CA HIS A 156 11.44 1.73 9.15
C HIS A 156 10.85 0.40 8.75
N TRP A 157 11.42 -0.26 7.76
CA TRP A 157 10.85 -1.52 7.27
C TRP A 157 11.26 -2.72 8.13
N PRO A 158 10.34 -3.67 8.33
CA PRO A 158 10.68 -4.96 8.94
C PRO A 158 11.78 -5.67 8.14
N ALA A 159 12.66 -6.38 8.84
CA ALA A 159 13.79 -7.11 8.22
C ALA A 159 13.33 -8.07 7.10
N ALA A 160 12.19 -8.74 7.29
CA ALA A 160 11.61 -9.63 6.28
C ALA A 160 11.19 -8.88 4.99
N SER A 161 10.60 -7.67 5.14
CA SER A 161 10.24 -6.81 4.00
C SER A 161 11.47 -6.30 3.26
N LEU A 162 12.51 -5.90 4.00
CA LEU A 162 13.80 -5.49 3.42
C LEU A 162 14.45 -6.64 2.65
N ALA A 163 14.44 -7.85 3.19
CA ALA A 163 14.99 -9.03 2.50
C ALA A 163 14.25 -9.31 1.17
N ARG A 164 12.91 -9.26 1.18
CA ARG A 164 12.08 -9.41 -0.04
C ARG A 164 12.37 -8.31 -1.04
N TRP A 165 12.45 -7.05 -0.60
CA TRP A 165 12.79 -5.91 -1.46
C TRP A 165 14.17 -6.07 -2.11
N ARG A 166 15.19 -6.45 -1.34
CA ARG A 166 16.57 -6.67 -1.85
C ARG A 166 16.60 -7.81 -2.86
N ALA A 167 15.91 -8.92 -2.59
CA ALA A 167 15.78 -10.04 -3.52
C ALA A 167 15.10 -9.63 -4.84
N LEU A 168 14.07 -8.79 -4.77
CA LEU A 168 13.41 -8.24 -5.96
C LEU A 168 14.38 -7.37 -6.77
N ARG A 169 15.12 -6.46 -6.11
CA ARG A 169 16.07 -5.54 -6.77
C ARG A 169 17.26 -6.25 -7.41
N ALA A 170 17.64 -7.41 -6.90
CA ALA A 170 18.73 -8.22 -7.49
C ALA A 170 18.30 -8.95 -8.79
N ARG A 171 16.99 -9.00 -9.09
CA ARG A 171 16.43 -9.64 -10.31
C ARG A 171 16.12 -8.64 -11.44
N HIS A 172 16.15 -7.35 -11.12
CA HIS A 172 15.83 -6.22 -12.02
C HIS A 172 16.90 -5.15 -12.00
#